data_568780b4d2c68084f1e38fea54a7c749
#
_entry.id   568780b4d2c68084f1e38fea54a7c749
#
_cell.length_a   1.000
_cell.length_b   1.000
_cell.length_c   1.000
_cell.angle_alpha   90.00
_cell.angle_beta   90.00
_cell.angle_gamma   90.00
#
_symmetry.space_group_name_H-M   'P 1'
#
loop_
_entity.id
_entity.type
_entity.pdbx_description
1 polymer ?
#
loop_
_entity_poly.entity_id
_entity_poly.type
_entity_poly.pdbx_seq_one_letter_code
_entity_poly.pdbx_strand_id
1 'polypeptide(L)' 'MIRVYIFCEGQTEDTFVREVLVPHFSRLDIFVNPIVLRTGPQGKGG' A
#
# COMPACT_ATOMS: atom_id res chain seq x y z
N MET A 1 -2.48 -19.28 0.67
CA MET A 1 -1.94 -17.93 0.95
C MET A 1 -1.81 -17.15 -0.34
N ILE A 2 -2.39 -15.96 -0.36
CA ILE A 2 -2.34 -15.10 -1.53
C ILE A 2 -1.66 -13.80 -1.13
N ARG A 3 -0.78 -13.31 -1.97
CA ARG A 3 -0.11 -12.03 -1.73
C ARG A 3 -0.55 -11.04 -2.81
N VAL A 4 -0.94 -9.87 -2.37
CA VAL A 4 -1.37 -8.80 -3.26
C VAL A 4 -0.54 -7.57 -2.98
N TYR A 5 -0.06 -6.93 -4.04
CA TYR A 5 0.70 -5.70 -3.90
C TYR A 5 -0.14 -4.57 -4.46
N ILE A 6 -0.30 -3.52 -3.66
CA ILE A 6 -1.09 -2.37 -4.06
C ILE A 6 -0.17 -1.16 -4.15
N PHE A 7 -0.11 -0.56 -5.33
CA PHE A 7 0.71 0.62 -5.53
C PHE A 7 -0.07 1.85 -5.11
N CYS A 8 0.51 2.63 -4.21
CA CYS A 8 -0.09 3.83 -3.67
C CYS A 8 0.71 5.04 -4.11
N GLU A 9 0.03 6.09 -4.53
CA GLU A 9 0.72 7.30 -4.95
C GLU A 9 1.06 8.21 -3.81
N GLY A 10 0.43 8.02 -2.66
CA GLY A 10 0.66 8.89 -1.54
C GLY A 10 0.43 8.22 -0.22
N GLN A 11 0.72 8.97 0.84
CA GLN A 11 0.64 8.44 2.19
C GLN A 11 -0.79 8.17 2.63
N THR A 12 -1.73 8.96 2.12
CA THR A 12 -3.14 8.77 2.49
C THR A 12 -3.64 7.41 2.01
N GLU A 13 -3.29 7.04 0.79
CA GLU A 13 -3.68 5.75 0.26
C GLU A 13 -2.99 4.62 0.99
N ASP A 14 -1.71 4.81 1.29
CA ASP A 14 -0.95 3.81 2.04
C ASP A 14 -1.60 3.57 3.39
N THR A 15 -1.98 4.63 4.08
CA THR A 15 -2.63 4.52 5.38
C THR A 15 -3.94 3.75 5.27
N PHE A 16 -4.72 4.06 4.25
CA PHE A 16 -5.99 3.37 4.05
C PHE A 16 -5.77 1.88 3.84
N VAL A 17 -4.81 1.53 3.00
CA VAL A 17 -4.52 0.13 2.74
C VAL A 17 -4.12 -0.59 4.02
N ARG A 18 -3.23 0.04 4.79
CA ARG A 18 -2.73 -0.61 6.01
C ARG A 18 -3.78 -0.75 7.09
N GLU A 19 -4.63 0.25 7.24
CA GLU A 19 -5.58 0.25 8.35
C GLU A 19 -6.88 -0.43 8.02
N VAL A 20 -7.25 -0.47 6.76
CA VAL A 20 -8.53 -1.03 6.36
C VAL A 20 -8.36 -2.31 5.57
N LEU A 21 -7.58 -2.27 4.51
CA LEU A 21 -7.49 -3.41 3.60
C LEU A 21 -6.66 -4.56 4.15
N VAL A 22 -5.53 -4.26 4.77
CA VAL A 22 -4.67 -5.31 5.29
C VAL A 22 -5.41 -6.17 6.34
N PRO A 23 -6.02 -5.57 7.37
CA PRO A 23 -6.70 -6.41 8.36
C PRO A 23 -7.92 -7.11 7.78
N HIS A 24 -8.61 -6.46 6.87
CA HIS A 24 -9.80 -7.07 6.26
C HIS A 24 -9.44 -8.32 5.46
N PHE A 25 -8.47 -8.22 4.59
CA PHE A 25 -8.09 -9.33 3.73
C PHE A 25 -7.27 -10.39 4.46
N SER A 26 -6.61 -10.00 5.54
CA SER A 26 -5.85 -10.96 6.34
C SER A 26 -6.75 -12.08 6.85
N ARG A 27 -8.01 -11.77 7.13
CA ARG A 27 -8.96 -12.77 7.60
C ARG A 27 -9.28 -13.80 6.52
N LEU A 28 -9.02 -13.45 5.28
CA LEU A 28 -9.28 -14.32 4.15
C LEU A 28 -8.01 -15.02 3.66
N ASP A 29 -6.96 -14.95 4.46
CA ASP A 29 -5.67 -15.53 4.13
C ASP A 29 -5.06 -14.85 2.90
N ILE A 30 -5.36 -13.57 2.74
CA ILE A 30 -4.81 -12.74 1.68
C ILE A 30 -3.95 -11.67 2.30
N PHE A 31 -2.69 -11.62 1.90
CA PHE A 31 -1.74 -10.65 2.46
C PHE A 31 -1.58 -9.49 1.50
N VAL A 32 -2.02 -8.33 1.94
CA VAL A 32 -1.96 -7.11 1.14
C VAL A 32 -0.72 -6.33 1.55
N ASN A 33 0.08 -5.95 0.57
CA ASN A 33 1.33 -5.23 0.80
C ASN A 33 1.27 -3.90 0.04
N PRO A 34 1.15 -2.79 0.74
CA PRO A 34 1.14 -1.49 0.07
C PRO A 34 2.55 -1.08 -0.32
N ILE A 35 2.68 -0.53 -1.50
CA ILE A 35 3.96 -0.02 -1.99
C ILE A 35 3.75 1.43 -2.39
N VAL A 36 4.45 2.32 -1.71
CA VAL A 36 4.32 3.74 -2.01
C VAL A 36 5.29 4.09 -3.13
N LEU A 37 4.76 4.62 -4.21
CA LEU A 37 5.56 5.06 -5.33
C LEU A 37 5.91 6.52 -5.13
N ARG A 38 7.17 6.79 -5.05
CA ARG A 38 7.63 8.16 -4.92
C ARG A 38 7.98 8.68 -6.30
N THR A 39 7.06 9.42 -6.84
CA THR A 39 7.29 10.08 -8.12
C THR A 39 7.56 11.54 -7.83
N GLY A 40 8.55 12.03 -8.32
CA GLY A 40 8.84 13.42 -8.12
C GLY A 40 10.16 13.59 -7.46
N PRO A 41 10.56 14.70 -7.49
CA PRO A 41 11.87 15.06 -6.98
C PRO A 41 11.91 14.97 -5.51
N GLN A 42 11.41 14.67 -5.53
CA GLN A 42 11.60 14.85 -4.63
C GLN A 42 12.23 14.40 -4.30
N GLY A 43 11.80 14.36 -4.96
CA GLY A 43 12.28 14.37 -5.03
C GLY A 43 12.80 14.32 -5.32
N LYS A 44 12.69 14.52 -5.85
CA LYS A 44 13.18 14.75 -6.33
C LYS A 44 13.60 14.91 -6.42
N GLY A 45 13.36 14.91 -6.24
CA GLY A 45 13.54 15.26 -6.35
C GLY A 45 13.78 15.29 -6.39
N GLY A 46 13.64 15.15 -6.33
CA GLY A 46 13.74 15.48 -6.46
C GLY A 46 13.96 15.50 -6.46
#